data_5cf067e07ed8a1eae108bc67bc3f2197
#
_entry.id   5cf067e07ed8a1eae108bc67bc3f2197
#
_cell.length_a   1.000
_cell.length_b   1.000
_cell.length_c   1.000
_cell.angle_alpha   90.00
_cell.angle_beta   90.00
_cell.angle_gamma   90.00
#
_symmetry.space_group_name_H-M   'P 1'
#
loop_
_entity.id
_entity.type
_entity.pdbx_description
1 polymer ?
#
loop_
_entity_poly.entity_id
_entity_poly.type
_entity_poly.pdbx_seq_one_letter_code
_entity_poly.pdbx_strand_id
1 'polypeptide(L)'
;MGFDAIWISPIVDNRDGGYHGYWARNIYELNQNFGSEQDFIDMVSACHERNILVMVDVVANHMGNLDTNFGVNTPFNDGSHYHDWC
;
A
#
# COMPACT_ATOMS: atom_id res chain seq x y z
N MET A 1 12.26 24.41 -1.14
CA MET A 1 12.23 24.22 0.31
C MET A 1 13.30 23.25 0.83
N GLY A 2 14.19 22.77 0.02
CA GLY A 2 15.35 22.00 0.47
C GLY A 2 15.10 20.55 0.84
N PHE A 3 13.96 19.97 0.50
CA PHE A 3 13.72 18.55 0.69
C PHE A 3 14.33 17.76 -0.46
N ASP A 4 15.01 16.65 -0.13
CA ASP A 4 15.65 15.76 -1.12
C ASP A 4 14.80 14.53 -1.40
N ALA A 5 13.88 14.18 -0.51
CA ALA A 5 13.02 13.01 -0.62
C ALA A 5 11.71 13.22 0.13
N ILE A 6 10.68 12.48 -0.30
CA ILE A 6 9.43 12.35 0.45
C ILE A 6 9.19 10.87 0.75
N TRP A 7 8.64 10.60 1.92
CA TRP A 7 8.24 9.27 2.36
C TRP A 7 6.72 9.25 2.43
N ILE A 8 6.09 8.46 1.55
CA ILE A 8 4.65 8.40 1.43
C ILE A 8 4.09 7.13 2.07
N SER A 9 2.84 7.21 2.51
CA SER A 9 2.09 6.07 3.06
C SER A 9 1.99 4.93 2.04
N PRO A 10 1.73 3.69 2.49
CA PRO A 10 1.56 2.57 1.57
C PRO A 10 0.51 2.84 0.50
N ILE A 11 0.82 2.45 -0.73
CA ILE A 11 0.03 2.82 -1.93
C ILE A 11 -0.93 1.72 -2.38
N VAL A 12 -0.86 0.52 -1.80
CA VAL A 12 -1.65 -0.62 -2.25
C VAL A 12 -3.11 -0.53 -1.81
N ASP A 13 -3.97 -1.27 -2.51
CA ASP A 13 -5.37 -1.39 -2.16
C ASP A 13 -5.54 -1.86 -0.70
N ASN A 14 -6.42 -1.19 0.01
CA ASN A 14 -6.69 -1.45 1.42
C ASN A 14 -8.14 -1.88 1.61
N ARG A 15 -8.37 -2.63 2.69
CA ARG A 15 -9.72 -2.97 3.14
C ARG A 15 -10.44 -1.70 3.63
N ASP A 16 -11.76 -1.79 3.73
CA ASP A 16 -12.58 -0.70 4.23
C ASP A 16 -12.13 -0.26 5.63
N GLY A 17 -12.04 1.04 5.83
CA GLY A 17 -11.54 1.63 7.07
C GLY A 17 -10.02 1.79 7.13
N GLY A 18 -9.29 1.25 6.17
CA GLY A 18 -7.82 1.36 6.10
C GLY A 18 -7.33 2.68 5.50
N TYR A 19 -7.82 3.80 5.98
CA TYR A 19 -7.48 5.13 5.47
C TYR A 19 -5.99 5.43 5.54
N HIS A 20 -5.28 4.78 6.46
CA HIS A 20 -3.84 4.97 6.70
C HIS A 20 -2.95 4.20 5.73
N GLY A 21 -3.48 3.22 5.00
CA GLY A 21 -2.73 2.41 4.03
C GLY A 21 -2.07 1.14 4.58
N TYR A 22 -2.23 0.84 5.87
CA TYR A 22 -1.54 -0.28 6.52
C TYR A 22 -2.36 -1.57 6.61
N TRP A 23 -3.51 -1.63 5.96
CA TRP A 23 -4.39 -2.81 5.93
C TRP A 23 -4.58 -3.29 4.48
N ALA A 24 -3.51 -3.81 3.90
CA ALA A 24 -3.51 -4.25 2.51
C ALA A 24 -4.54 -5.36 2.25
N ARG A 25 -5.29 -5.22 1.16
CA ARG A 25 -6.23 -6.22 0.67
C ARG A 25 -5.72 -6.85 -0.63
N ASN A 26 -5.31 -6.04 -1.60
CA ASN A 26 -4.76 -6.50 -2.86
C ASN A 26 -3.45 -5.75 -3.15
N ILE A 27 -2.32 -6.45 -3.00
CA ILE A 27 -1.00 -5.83 -3.18
C ILE A 27 -0.63 -5.58 -4.64
N TYR A 28 -1.43 -6.06 -5.59
CA TYR A 28 -1.21 -5.84 -7.02
C TYR A 28 -1.97 -4.63 -7.56
N GLU A 29 -2.78 -3.97 -6.75
CA GLU A 29 -3.56 -2.81 -7.14
C GLU A 29 -3.22 -1.61 -6.26
N LEU A 30 -3.37 -0.42 -6.85
CA LEU A 30 -3.22 0.83 -6.10
C LEU A 30 -4.50 1.17 -5.34
N ASN A 31 -4.36 1.88 -4.24
CA ASN A 31 -5.48 2.38 -3.45
C ASN A 31 -6.16 3.53 -4.21
N GLN A 32 -7.35 3.27 -4.70
CA GLN A 32 -8.11 4.23 -5.52
C GLN A 32 -8.51 5.50 -4.75
N ASN A 33 -8.50 5.46 -3.42
CA ASN A 33 -8.79 6.65 -2.60
C ASN A 33 -7.70 7.72 -2.72
N PHE A 34 -6.50 7.35 -3.16
CA PHE A 34 -5.36 8.26 -3.33
C PHE A 34 -5.18 8.72 -4.78
N GLY A 35 -6.04 8.28 -5.67
CA GLY A 35 -5.97 8.60 -7.09
C GLY A 35 -5.76 7.38 -7.96
N SER A 36 -5.59 7.61 -9.26
CA SER A 36 -5.35 6.56 -10.25
C SER A 36 -3.86 6.19 -10.34
N GLU A 37 -3.58 5.10 -11.05
CA GLU A 37 -2.20 4.74 -11.37
C GLU A 37 -1.49 5.86 -12.13
N GLN A 38 -2.19 6.52 -13.06
CA GLN A 38 -1.63 7.63 -13.81
C GLN A 38 -1.31 8.82 -12.90
N ASP A 39 -2.16 9.12 -11.93
CA ASP A 39 -1.90 10.16 -10.93
C ASP A 39 -0.62 9.87 -10.14
N PHE A 40 -0.40 8.62 -9.77
CA PHE A 40 0.80 8.20 -9.07
C PHE A 40 2.05 8.35 -9.94
N ILE A 41 1.98 7.91 -11.19
CA ILE A 41 3.07 8.06 -12.16
C ILE A 41 3.42 9.54 -12.34
N ASP A 42 2.42 10.39 -12.50
CA ASP A 42 2.60 11.82 -12.68
C ASP A 42 3.26 12.47 -11.47
N MET A 43 2.85 12.08 -10.27
CA MET A 43 3.43 12.57 -9.02
C MET A 43 4.91 12.19 -8.90
N VAL A 44 5.24 10.93 -9.16
CA VAL A 44 6.63 10.46 -9.09
C VAL A 44 7.49 11.16 -10.14
N SER A 45 6.97 11.32 -11.35
CA SER A 45 7.68 12.04 -12.43
C SER A 45 7.94 13.49 -12.05
N ALA A 46 6.95 14.17 -11.48
CA ALA A 46 7.09 15.56 -11.03
C ALA A 46 8.15 15.70 -9.92
N CYS A 47 8.19 14.74 -8.99
CA CYS A 47 9.22 14.70 -7.95
C CYS A 47 10.61 14.54 -8.55
N HIS A 48 10.77 13.59 -9.47
CA HIS A 48 12.07 13.31 -10.11
C HIS A 48 12.56 14.50 -10.93
N GLU A 49 11.68 15.21 -11.62
CA GLU A 49 12.02 16.45 -12.34
C GLU A 49 12.60 17.51 -11.41
N ARG A 50 12.26 17.47 -10.14
CA ARG A 50 12.71 18.40 -9.10
C ARG A 50 13.85 17.85 -8.25
N ASN A 51 14.44 16.72 -8.66
CA ASN A 51 15.47 16.00 -7.91
C ASN A 51 15.01 15.56 -6.52
N ILE A 52 13.71 15.21 -6.37
CA ILE A 52 13.13 14.69 -5.15
C ILE A 52 12.89 13.20 -5.33
N LEU A 53 13.45 12.39 -4.43
CA LEU A 53 13.22 10.96 -4.39
C LEU A 53 11.88 10.65 -3.72
N VAL A 54 11.25 9.57 -4.14
CA VAL A 54 10.00 9.09 -3.52
C VAL A 54 10.28 7.75 -2.84
N MET A 55 10.07 7.71 -1.51
CA MET A 55 10.18 6.49 -0.71
C MET A 55 8.77 5.99 -0.41
N VAL A 56 8.45 4.79 -0.83
CA VAL A 56 7.15 4.18 -0.59
C VAL A 56 7.24 3.30 0.66
N ASP A 57 6.35 3.55 1.62
CA ASP A 57 6.20 2.69 2.80
C ASP A 57 5.60 1.35 2.37
N VAL A 58 6.15 0.26 2.85
CA VAL A 58 5.66 -1.09 2.53
C VAL A 58 5.47 -1.91 3.79
N VAL A 59 4.40 -2.71 3.83
CA VAL A 59 4.11 -3.61 4.93
C VAL A 59 4.35 -5.04 4.47
N ALA A 60 5.41 -5.65 4.99
CA ALA A 60 5.75 -7.04 4.70
C ALA A 60 5.30 -8.01 5.81
N ASN A 61 4.68 -7.48 6.88
CA ASN A 61 4.36 -8.24 8.08
C ASN A 61 2.94 -8.83 8.07
N HIS A 62 1.96 -8.11 7.53
CA HIS A 62 0.56 -8.50 7.62
C HIS A 62 -0.26 -7.98 6.43
N MET A 63 -1.43 -8.57 6.26
CA MET A 63 -2.51 -8.07 5.41
C MET A 63 -3.57 -7.38 6.28
N GLY A 64 -4.64 -6.87 5.66
CA GLY A 64 -5.69 -6.12 6.37
C GLY A 64 -6.84 -6.97 6.92
N ASN A 65 -6.62 -8.24 7.25
CA ASN A 65 -7.68 -9.10 7.75
C ASN A 65 -7.88 -8.92 9.26
N LEU A 66 -9.13 -8.68 9.67
CA LEU A 66 -9.52 -8.59 11.09
C LEU A 66 -10.04 -9.94 11.63
N ASP A 67 -10.25 -10.89 10.76
CA ASP A 67 -10.82 -12.20 11.09
C ASP A 67 -10.17 -13.28 10.22
N THR A 68 -10.81 -14.43 10.14
CA THR A 68 -10.32 -15.55 9.35
C THR A 68 -10.80 -15.55 7.90
N ASN A 69 -11.39 -14.47 7.42
CA ASN A 69 -11.82 -14.37 6.03
C ASN A 69 -10.65 -13.95 5.12
N PHE A 70 -9.71 -14.86 4.94
CA PHE A 70 -8.53 -14.63 4.11
C PHE A 70 -8.84 -14.49 2.62
N GLY A 71 -9.99 -14.99 2.18
CA GLY A 71 -10.39 -14.97 0.78
C GLY A 71 -10.55 -13.58 0.16
N VAL A 72 -10.65 -12.53 0.99
CA VAL A 72 -10.71 -11.14 0.51
C VAL A 72 -9.34 -10.58 0.14
N ASN A 73 -8.27 -11.23 0.55
CA ASN A 73 -6.91 -10.78 0.30
C ASN A 73 -6.35 -11.36 -1.01
N THR A 74 -5.47 -10.62 -1.65
CA THR A 74 -4.75 -11.05 -2.85
C THR A 74 -3.29 -10.64 -2.74
N PRO A 75 -2.32 -11.56 -2.90
CA PRO A 75 -2.46 -12.97 -3.23
C PRO A 75 -2.65 -13.91 -2.01
N PHE A 76 -2.48 -13.41 -0.81
CA PHE A 76 -2.48 -14.22 0.43
C PHE A 76 -3.91 -14.51 0.89
N ASN A 77 -4.60 -15.38 0.17
CA ASN A 77 -6.03 -15.62 0.29
C ASN A 77 -6.42 -16.93 0.99
N ASP A 78 -5.47 -17.55 1.67
CA ASP A 78 -5.69 -18.83 2.39
C ASP A 78 -5.02 -18.78 3.75
N GLY A 79 -5.64 -19.43 4.76
CA GLY A 79 -5.12 -19.44 6.12
C GLY A 79 -3.73 -20.05 6.25
N SER A 80 -3.32 -20.92 5.31
CA SER A 80 -1.98 -21.50 5.28
C SER A 80 -0.87 -20.49 5.01
N HIS A 81 -1.20 -19.32 4.51
CA HIS A 81 -0.25 -18.23 4.27
C HIS A 81 0.08 -17.44 5.55
N TYR A 82 -0.62 -17.71 6.64
CA TYR A 82 -0.53 -16.93 7.88
C TYR A 82 -0.03 -17.79 9.03
N HIS A 83 0.61 -17.14 9.98
CA HIS A 83 1.01 -17.77 11.23
C HIS A 83 -0.20 -18.03 12.12
N ASP A 84 -0.13 -19.10 12.90
CA ASP A 84 -1.11 -19.33 13.97
C ASP A 84 -0.92 -18.30 15.08
N TRP A 85 -2.01 -18.03 15.81
CA TRP A 85 -1.92 -17.19 17.00
C TRP A 85 -1.03 -17.83 18.05
N CYS A 86 -0.14 -17.05 18.58
CA CYS A 86 0.72 -17.47 19.68
C CYS A 86 0.05 -17.23 21.03
#